data_97cee16cae66ae809c95bc1a62a8a4f4
#
_entry.id   97cee16cae66ae809c95bc1a62a8a4f4
#
_cell.length_a   1.000
_cell.length_b   1.000
_cell.length_c   1.000
_cell.angle_alpha   90.00
_cell.angle_beta   90.00
_cell.angle_gamma   90.00
#
_symmetry.space_group_name_H-M   'P 1'
#
loop_
_entity.id
_entity.type
_entity.pdbx_description
1 polymer ?
#
loop_
_entity_poly.entity_id
_entity_poly.type
_entity_poly.pdbx_seq_one_letter_code
_entity_poly.pdbx_strand_id
1 'polypeptide(L)'
;MVEIPANALDFSQFDFMEGITKMTVFERFLKYVSYPTTSNEDNPACPSTEGQRVLAEELCREVSELGIVDARVDANGYVYASIPANCEGMDSIGLIAHMDTASEASGENIKAKMIDYQGGDIVLNTERDIVLKTADYPYVATLAG
;
A
#
# COMPACT_ATOMS: atom_id res chain seq x y z
N MET A 1 -7.46 18.60 -21.08
CA MET A 1 -7.33 18.72 -19.62
C MET A 1 -8.76 18.65 -19.09
N VAL A 2 -9.16 17.53 -18.50
CA VAL A 2 -10.49 17.37 -17.94
C VAL A 2 -10.40 17.88 -16.50
N GLU A 3 -11.04 18.99 -16.21
CA GLU A 3 -11.19 19.45 -14.83
C GLU A 3 -12.24 18.55 -14.14
N ILE A 4 -11.79 17.73 -13.18
CA ILE A 4 -12.68 17.00 -12.29
C ILE A 4 -13.19 18.04 -11.26
N PRO A 5 -14.50 18.31 -11.19
CA PRO A 5 -15.02 19.24 -10.20
C PRO A 5 -14.70 18.74 -8.78
N ALA A 6 -14.26 19.62 -7.89
CA ALA A 6 -13.81 19.31 -6.53
C ALA A 6 -14.87 18.58 -5.68
N ASN A 7 -16.12 18.58 -6.08
CA ASN A 7 -17.24 17.86 -5.44
C ASN A 7 -17.52 16.47 -6.03
N ALA A 8 -16.81 16.05 -7.09
CA ALA A 8 -16.98 14.70 -7.67
C ALA A 8 -16.41 13.58 -6.79
N LEU A 9 -15.63 13.92 -5.77
CA LEU A 9 -15.03 13.01 -4.80
C LEU A 9 -15.56 13.27 -3.37
N ASP A 10 -16.83 13.64 -3.24
CA ASP A 10 -17.45 13.74 -1.91
C ASP A 10 -17.72 12.34 -1.34
N PHE A 11 -16.78 11.85 -0.57
CA PHE A 11 -16.88 10.59 0.18
C PHE A 11 -17.71 10.73 1.47
N SER A 12 -18.23 11.93 1.80
CA SER A 12 -18.99 12.17 3.03
C SER A 12 -20.35 11.46 3.08
N GLN A 13 -20.87 11.02 1.91
CA GLN A 13 -22.12 10.25 1.80
C GLN A 13 -21.94 8.75 2.07
N PHE A 14 -20.70 8.28 2.13
CA PHE A 14 -20.44 6.95 2.62
C PHE A 14 -20.37 7.00 4.14
N ASP A 15 -21.49 6.71 4.78
CA ASP A 15 -21.62 6.55 6.26
C ASP A 15 -20.90 5.27 6.72
N PHE A 16 -19.79 5.01 6.07
CA PHE A 16 -18.92 3.84 6.15
C PHE A 16 -18.10 3.79 7.45
N MET A 17 -18.23 4.79 8.30
CA MET A 17 -17.16 5.10 9.25
C MET A 17 -17.56 5.00 10.72
N GLU A 18 -18.81 4.66 11.03
CA GLU A 18 -19.22 4.38 12.42
C GLU A 18 -19.01 2.90 12.72
N GLY A 19 -17.88 2.57 13.32
CA GLY A 19 -17.63 1.23 13.89
C GLY A 19 -16.35 0.53 13.47
N ILE A 20 -15.64 1.01 12.48
CA ILE A 20 -14.34 0.46 12.11
C ILE A 20 -13.26 1.15 12.95
N THR A 21 -12.46 0.37 13.66
CA THR A 21 -11.21 0.85 14.27
C THR A 21 -10.37 1.47 13.15
N LYS A 22 -10.37 2.80 13.08
CA LYS A 22 -9.75 3.55 11.99
C LYS A 22 -8.23 3.43 12.08
N MET A 23 -7.68 2.36 11.50
CA MET A 23 -6.24 2.34 11.25
C MET A 23 -5.91 3.51 10.31
N THR A 24 -4.96 4.32 10.71
CA THR A 24 -4.40 5.36 9.86
C THR A 24 -3.69 4.73 8.65
N VAL A 25 -3.45 5.51 7.60
CA VAL A 25 -2.64 5.06 6.44
C VAL A 25 -1.28 4.55 6.89
N PHE A 26 -0.68 5.22 7.88
CA PHE A 26 0.61 4.84 8.44
C PHE A 26 0.56 3.49 9.16
N GLU A 27 -0.45 3.25 10.00
CA GLU A 27 -0.63 1.96 10.68
C GLU A 27 -0.87 0.82 9.69
N ARG A 28 -1.63 1.05 8.61
CA ARG A 28 -1.79 0.09 7.51
C ARG A 28 -0.47 -0.20 6.83
N PHE A 29 0.31 0.83 6.53
CA PHE A 29 1.64 0.66 5.94
C PHE A 29 2.54 -0.21 6.82
N LEU A 30 2.63 0.08 8.13
CA LEU A 30 3.40 -0.73 9.08
C LEU A 30 2.94 -2.19 9.11
N LYS A 31 1.64 -2.43 8.99
CA LYS A 31 1.08 -3.78 8.91
C LYS A 31 1.49 -4.47 7.61
N TYR A 32 1.34 -3.80 6.46
CA TYR A 32 1.62 -4.41 5.16
C TYR A 32 3.09 -4.74 4.95
N VAL A 33 4.01 -3.89 5.40
CA VAL A 33 5.45 -4.18 5.33
C VAL A 33 5.90 -5.35 6.21
N SER A 34 5.06 -5.85 7.10
CA SER A 34 5.35 -7.04 7.89
C SER A 34 5.16 -8.36 7.11
N TYR A 35 4.46 -8.32 5.96
CA TYR A 35 4.27 -9.50 5.11
C TYR A 35 5.49 -9.68 4.18
N PRO A 36 6.06 -10.88 4.10
CA PRO A 36 7.18 -11.15 3.20
C PRO A 36 6.67 -11.36 1.76
N THR A 37 6.51 -10.28 1.01
CA THR A 37 5.92 -10.29 -0.34
C THR A 37 6.95 -10.21 -1.47
N THR A 38 8.22 -10.46 -1.17
CA THR A 38 9.29 -10.45 -2.18
C THR A 38 8.97 -11.41 -3.31
N SER A 39 9.09 -10.94 -4.55
CA SER A 39 8.90 -11.74 -5.75
C SER A 39 10.03 -12.76 -5.92
N ASN A 40 9.68 -13.93 -6.47
CA ASN A 40 10.62 -14.97 -6.84
C ASN A 40 10.62 -15.15 -8.36
N GLU A 41 11.66 -14.64 -9.01
CA GLU A 41 11.81 -14.67 -10.48
C GLU A 41 12.00 -16.08 -11.03
N ASP A 42 12.52 -17.02 -10.23
CA ASP A 42 12.71 -18.42 -10.63
C ASP A 42 11.43 -19.25 -10.55
N ASN A 43 10.37 -18.71 -9.95
CA ASN A 43 9.09 -19.39 -9.81
C ASN A 43 8.10 -18.87 -10.86
N PRO A 44 7.69 -19.70 -11.85
CA PRO A 44 6.73 -19.30 -12.88
C PRO A 44 5.28 -19.18 -12.38
N ALA A 45 5.01 -19.52 -11.11
CA ALA A 45 3.67 -19.39 -10.55
C ALA A 45 3.26 -17.93 -10.36
N CYS A 46 1.95 -17.69 -10.35
CA CYS A 46 1.36 -16.40 -10.01
C CYS A 46 0.31 -16.59 -8.90
N PRO A 47 0.51 -15.99 -7.74
CA PRO A 47 1.68 -15.21 -7.30
C PRO A 47 2.94 -16.06 -7.16
N SER A 48 4.12 -15.44 -7.28
CA SER A 48 5.40 -16.15 -7.25
C SER A 48 5.82 -16.60 -5.85
N THR A 49 5.23 -16.02 -4.81
CA THR A 49 5.47 -16.40 -3.40
C THR A 49 4.18 -16.44 -2.58
N GLU A 50 4.16 -17.29 -1.57
CA GLU A 50 3.00 -17.45 -0.67
C GLU A 50 2.70 -16.17 0.12
N GLY A 51 3.72 -15.40 0.48
CA GLY A 51 3.54 -14.13 1.19
C GLY A 51 2.67 -13.12 0.45
N GLN A 52 2.75 -13.10 -0.89
CA GLN A 52 1.89 -12.28 -1.75
C GLN A 52 0.41 -12.72 -1.63
N ARG A 53 0.15 -14.03 -1.61
CA ARG A 53 -1.21 -14.56 -1.44
C ARG A 53 -1.78 -14.22 -0.07
N VAL A 54 -0.99 -14.40 0.98
CA VAL A 54 -1.41 -14.07 2.36
C VAL A 54 -1.75 -12.60 2.49
N LEU A 55 -0.94 -11.69 1.92
CA LEU A 55 -1.27 -10.27 1.91
C LEU A 55 -2.54 -9.98 1.08
N ALA A 56 -2.71 -10.63 -0.08
CA ALA A 56 -3.91 -10.45 -0.91
C ALA A 56 -5.20 -10.82 -0.15
N GLU A 57 -5.19 -11.93 0.58
CA GLU A 57 -6.33 -12.36 1.41
C GLU A 57 -6.61 -11.35 2.53
N GLU A 58 -5.58 -10.82 3.17
CA GLU A 58 -5.73 -9.80 4.20
C GLU A 58 -6.27 -8.48 3.64
N LEU A 59 -5.77 -8.03 2.48
CA LEU A 59 -6.30 -6.84 1.81
C LEU A 59 -7.77 -7.01 1.41
N CYS A 60 -8.13 -8.19 0.89
CA CYS A 60 -9.52 -8.51 0.57
C CYS A 60 -10.43 -8.45 1.81
N ARG A 61 -9.96 -8.99 2.94
CA ARG A 61 -10.68 -8.92 4.22
C ARG A 61 -10.87 -7.48 4.66
N GLU A 62 -9.81 -6.65 4.64
CA GLU A 62 -9.89 -5.24 5.04
C GLU A 62 -10.83 -4.43 4.15
N VAL A 63 -10.77 -4.66 2.83
CA VAL A 63 -11.65 -4.00 1.87
C VAL A 63 -13.13 -4.39 2.13
N SER A 64 -13.38 -5.66 2.47
CA SER A 64 -14.73 -6.12 2.86
C SER A 64 -15.18 -5.47 4.17
N GLU A 65 -14.30 -5.33 5.17
CA GLU A 65 -14.59 -4.65 6.43
C GLU A 65 -14.85 -3.14 6.26
N LEU A 66 -14.28 -2.56 5.20
CA LEU A 66 -14.64 -1.21 4.76
C LEU A 66 -16.03 -1.16 4.10
N GLY A 67 -16.78 -2.26 4.01
CA GLY A 67 -18.15 -2.34 3.49
C GLY A 67 -18.21 -2.55 1.98
N ILE A 68 -17.11 -2.82 1.30
CA ILE A 68 -17.10 -3.11 -0.13
C ILE A 68 -17.44 -4.59 -0.34
N VAL A 69 -18.66 -4.86 -0.83
CA VAL A 69 -19.27 -6.19 -0.83
C VAL A 69 -18.79 -7.12 -1.95
N ASP A 70 -18.13 -6.60 -2.98
CA ASP A 70 -17.63 -7.37 -4.11
C ASP A 70 -16.11 -7.65 -4.05
N ALA A 71 -15.49 -7.35 -2.90
CA ALA A 71 -14.08 -7.63 -2.69
C ALA A 71 -13.78 -9.13 -2.86
N ARG A 72 -12.77 -9.43 -3.66
CA ARG A 72 -12.37 -10.82 -3.96
C ARG A 72 -10.91 -10.91 -4.33
N VAL A 73 -10.33 -12.08 -4.08
CA VAL A 73 -9.01 -12.48 -4.59
C VAL A 73 -9.21 -13.51 -5.71
N ASP A 74 -8.52 -13.34 -6.83
CA ASP A 74 -8.54 -14.32 -7.90
C ASP A 74 -7.47 -15.42 -7.74
N ALA A 75 -7.43 -16.36 -8.66
CA ALA A 75 -6.47 -17.46 -8.63
C ALA A 75 -5.01 -16.99 -8.75
N ASN A 76 -4.78 -15.83 -9.33
CA ASN A 76 -3.46 -15.23 -9.50
C ASN A 76 -3.05 -14.34 -8.32
N GLY A 77 -3.90 -14.21 -7.30
CA GLY A 77 -3.64 -13.38 -6.13
C GLY A 77 -3.97 -11.90 -6.33
N TYR A 78 -4.65 -11.50 -7.41
CA TYR A 78 -5.12 -10.12 -7.57
C TYR A 78 -6.34 -9.86 -6.70
N VAL A 79 -6.31 -8.73 -6.00
CA VAL A 79 -7.44 -8.24 -5.21
C VAL A 79 -8.25 -7.26 -6.06
N TYR A 80 -9.54 -7.53 -6.18
CA TYR A 80 -10.49 -6.65 -6.87
C TYR A 80 -11.55 -6.17 -5.90
N ALA A 81 -11.97 -4.93 -6.08
CA ALA A 81 -13.10 -4.34 -5.38
C ALA A 81 -13.66 -3.19 -6.21
N SER A 82 -14.93 -2.87 -6.03
CA SER A 82 -15.60 -1.80 -6.76
C SER A 82 -16.38 -0.90 -5.81
N ILE A 83 -16.31 0.39 -6.05
CA ILE A 83 -17.17 1.37 -5.40
C ILE A 83 -18.21 1.80 -6.45
N PRO A 84 -19.51 1.63 -6.18
CA PRO A 84 -20.56 2.04 -7.11
C PRO A 84 -20.47 3.53 -7.47
N ALA A 85 -20.87 3.86 -8.69
CA ALA A 85 -20.99 5.26 -9.11
C ALA A 85 -21.96 6.02 -8.20
N ASN A 86 -21.59 7.23 -7.83
CA ASN A 86 -22.43 8.19 -7.10
C ASN A 86 -23.03 9.28 -8.01
N CYS A 87 -22.77 9.22 -9.32
CA CYS A 87 -23.29 10.12 -10.34
C CYS A 87 -23.48 9.37 -11.67
N GLU A 88 -24.30 9.92 -12.54
CA GLU A 88 -24.55 9.38 -13.88
C GLU A 88 -23.66 10.06 -14.94
N GLY A 89 -23.41 9.34 -16.04
CA GLY A 89 -22.74 9.91 -17.23
C GLY A 89 -21.25 10.13 -17.10
N MET A 90 -20.62 9.57 -16.07
CA MET A 90 -19.15 9.62 -15.88
C MET A 90 -18.52 8.27 -16.17
N ASP A 91 -17.27 8.29 -16.67
CA ASP A 91 -16.48 7.08 -16.87
C ASP A 91 -15.99 6.51 -15.54
N SER A 92 -15.77 5.20 -15.51
CA SER A 92 -15.17 4.53 -14.36
C SER A 92 -13.68 4.84 -14.26
N ILE A 93 -13.18 5.03 -13.04
CA ILE A 93 -11.75 5.21 -12.76
C ILE A 93 -11.22 3.93 -12.14
N GLY A 94 -10.15 3.36 -12.73
CA GLY A 94 -9.41 2.23 -12.16
C GLY A 94 -8.19 2.71 -11.38
N LEU A 95 -8.04 2.22 -10.13
CA LEU A 95 -6.85 2.40 -9.32
C LEU A 95 -6.11 1.08 -9.24
N ILE A 96 -4.81 1.10 -9.50
CA ILE A 96 -3.96 -0.09 -9.48
C ILE A 96 -2.77 0.17 -8.55
N ALA A 97 -2.51 -0.77 -7.64
CA ALA A 97 -1.34 -0.76 -6.79
C ALA A 97 -0.78 -2.18 -6.69
N HIS A 98 0.53 -2.35 -6.86
CA HIS A 98 1.17 -3.64 -6.66
C HIS A 98 1.45 -3.90 -5.18
N MET A 99 1.49 -5.17 -4.79
CA MET A 99 1.73 -5.61 -3.40
C MET A 99 3.06 -6.35 -3.21
N ASP A 100 3.69 -6.76 -4.29
CA ASP A 100 4.98 -7.43 -4.24
C ASP A 100 6.13 -6.45 -4.05
N THR A 101 7.25 -6.95 -3.56
CA THR A 101 8.50 -6.21 -3.46
C THR A 101 9.57 -6.84 -4.33
N ALA A 102 10.54 -6.02 -4.76
CA ALA A 102 11.62 -6.43 -5.64
C ALA A 102 12.54 -7.48 -4.98
N SER A 103 13.08 -8.39 -5.80
CA SER A 103 13.92 -9.51 -5.36
C SER A 103 15.33 -9.10 -4.91
N GLU A 104 15.79 -7.88 -5.27
CA GLU A 104 17.12 -7.38 -4.97
C GLU A 104 17.37 -7.12 -3.48
N ALA A 105 16.29 -6.98 -2.70
CA ALA A 105 16.38 -6.81 -1.26
C ALA A 105 15.38 -7.72 -0.56
N SER A 106 15.81 -8.35 0.55
CA SER A 106 14.92 -9.18 1.33
C SER A 106 13.78 -8.37 1.92
N GLY A 107 12.54 -8.82 1.69
CA GLY A 107 11.33 -8.32 2.34
C GLY A 107 11.00 -9.02 3.66
N GLU A 108 11.87 -9.90 4.15
CA GLU A 108 11.66 -10.62 5.40
C GLU A 108 12.12 -9.83 6.61
N ASN A 109 11.41 -9.96 7.72
CA ASN A 109 11.76 -9.37 9.01
C ASN A 109 11.96 -7.84 8.95
N ILE A 110 11.14 -7.16 8.19
CA ILE A 110 11.19 -5.69 8.11
C ILE A 110 10.94 -5.09 9.49
N LYS A 111 11.88 -4.26 9.94
CA LYS A 111 11.84 -3.55 11.22
C LYS A 111 11.63 -2.07 10.99
N ALA A 112 10.41 -1.69 10.62
CA ALA A 112 10.05 -0.30 10.43
C ALA A 112 10.24 0.49 11.74
N LYS A 113 10.76 1.72 11.62
CA LYS A 113 10.99 2.62 12.75
C LYS A 113 10.48 4.01 12.42
N MET A 114 9.86 4.64 13.39
CA MET A 114 9.67 6.08 13.38
C MET A 114 10.96 6.77 13.80
N ILE A 115 11.34 7.80 13.07
CA ILE A 115 12.45 8.66 13.42
C ILE A 115 11.97 10.10 13.44
N ASP A 116 12.48 10.88 14.39
CA ASP A 116 12.36 12.33 14.37
C ASP A 116 13.50 12.89 13.52
N TYR A 117 13.18 13.20 12.25
CA TYR A 117 14.17 13.54 11.26
C TYR A 117 14.54 15.02 11.33
N GLN A 118 15.79 15.32 11.71
CA GLN A 118 16.33 16.66 11.83
C GLN A 118 17.25 17.07 10.66
N GLY A 119 17.25 16.28 9.59
CA GLY A 119 18.11 16.49 8.42
C GLY A 119 19.32 15.57 8.36
N GLY A 120 20.02 15.58 7.22
CA GLY A 120 21.19 14.75 6.98
C GLY A 120 20.86 13.34 6.46
N ASP A 121 21.88 12.50 6.39
CA ASP A 121 21.75 11.12 5.92
C ASP A 121 21.12 10.23 7.00
N ILE A 122 20.33 9.23 6.58
CA ILE A 122 19.64 8.31 7.49
C ILE A 122 20.32 6.94 7.42
N VAL A 123 20.87 6.48 8.54
CA VAL A 123 21.43 5.13 8.65
C VAL A 123 20.29 4.12 8.79
N LEU A 124 20.08 3.30 7.76
CA LEU A 124 19.04 2.29 7.72
C LEU A 124 19.50 0.97 8.34
N ASN A 125 20.75 0.60 8.12
CA ASN A 125 21.34 -0.63 8.68
C ASN A 125 22.84 -0.43 8.91
N THR A 126 23.27 -0.49 10.16
CA THR A 126 24.66 -0.31 10.54
C THR A 126 25.53 -1.53 10.22
N GLU A 127 24.98 -2.75 10.32
CA GLU A 127 25.71 -3.98 10.06
C GLU A 127 26.05 -4.17 8.58
N ARG A 128 25.16 -3.66 7.71
CA ARG A 128 25.31 -3.75 6.24
C ARG A 128 25.77 -2.46 5.60
N ASP A 129 26.06 -1.43 6.41
CA ASP A 129 26.44 -0.08 5.95
C ASP A 129 25.45 0.51 4.92
N ILE A 130 24.14 0.32 5.18
CA ILE A 130 23.08 0.85 4.33
C ILE A 130 22.66 2.22 4.85
N VAL A 131 22.90 3.24 4.02
CA VAL A 131 22.61 4.64 4.33
C VAL A 131 21.73 5.24 3.23
N LEU A 132 20.61 5.85 3.61
CA LEU A 132 19.82 6.70 2.72
C LEU A 132 20.45 8.09 2.69
N LYS A 133 21.18 8.36 1.61
CA LYS A 133 21.92 9.62 1.47
C LYS A 133 21.04 10.71 0.87
N THR A 134 21.03 11.87 1.50
CA THR A 134 20.32 13.04 0.98
C THR A 134 20.88 13.54 -0.35
N ALA A 135 22.16 13.27 -0.65
CA ALA A 135 22.78 13.56 -1.94
C ALA A 135 22.15 12.75 -3.09
N ASP A 136 21.79 11.48 -2.82
CA ASP A 136 21.17 10.58 -3.80
C ASP A 136 19.64 10.80 -3.86
N TYR A 137 19.04 11.22 -2.76
CA TYR A 137 17.60 11.45 -2.58
C TYR A 137 17.32 12.84 -1.98
N PRO A 138 17.46 13.93 -2.78
CA PRO A 138 17.35 15.31 -2.26
C PRO A 138 16.01 15.64 -1.58
N TYR A 139 14.93 14.96 -2.00
CA TYR A 139 13.61 15.14 -1.39
C TYR A 139 13.61 14.82 0.11
N VAL A 140 14.42 13.86 0.56
CA VAL A 140 14.52 13.49 1.98
C VAL A 140 14.94 14.70 2.83
N ALA A 141 15.86 15.52 2.32
CA ALA A 141 16.30 16.72 3.04
C ALA A 141 15.15 17.73 3.30
N THR A 142 14.09 17.70 2.48
CA THR A 142 12.93 18.59 2.64
C THR A 142 11.95 18.14 3.74
N LEU A 143 12.16 16.96 4.30
CA LEU A 143 11.30 16.38 5.34
C LEU A 143 11.80 16.69 6.77
N ALA A 144 12.86 17.46 6.93
CA ALA A 144 13.37 17.88 8.22
C ALA A 144 12.43 18.89 8.89
N GLY A 145 12.11 18.71 10.18
CA GLY A 145 11.31 19.65 10.99
C GLY A 145 10.01 19.10 11.52
#